data_e0e84a8e7c857ffeeca9692cca82c363
#
_entry.id   e0e84a8e7c857ffeeca9692cca82c363
#
_cell.length_a   1.000
_cell.length_b   1.000
_cell.length_c   1.000
_cell.angle_alpha   90.00
_cell.angle_beta   90.00
_cell.angle_gamma   90.00
#
_symmetry.space_group_name_H-M   'P 1'
#
loop_
_entity.id
_entity.type
_entity.pdbx_description
1 polymer ?
#
loop_
_entity_poly.entity_id
_entity_poly.type
_entity_poly.pdbx_seq_one_letter_code
_entity_poly.pdbx_strand_id
1 'polypeptide(L)'
;IYRFRNSDWKLLDGQVQADFSPEVVHEETLKDNWRSCRNIVEFNNALFTTLPGVLQAVYNEALSVSSLSEEQRAAFFTKIMSAYDKSFQQVPPPFMQKDGHVRIEFLSGDNEKDWKEEALGRLPGVLEKLQDNGYALKDIAILVRTNQEGAQVADTLLAYKEEHPSNRYNYDIISDEALFVSGSTAVRFMVSLLRYLKNPEDRTNEQIALYSYQVLKGRFGVETPAFPPEVVSVLQILS
;
A
#
# COMPACT_ATOMS: atom_id res chain seq x y z
N ILE A 1 12.50 2.18 -7.41
CA ILE A 1 13.30 3.34 -7.86
C ILE A 1 12.70 4.60 -7.28
N TYR A 2 13.46 5.31 -6.51
CA TYR A 2 13.04 6.42 -5.65
C TYR A 2 12.77 7.71 -6.44
N ARG A 3 11.67 7.76 -7.18
CA ARG A 3 11.29 8.91 -7.99
C ARG A 3 11.17 10.21 -7.19
N PHE A 4 10.74 10.12 -5.94
CA PHE A 4 10.68 11.24 -5.00
C PHE A 4 12.04 11.81 -4.57
N ARG A 5 13.16 11.10 -4.89
CA ARG A 5 14.53 11.57 -4.68
C ARG A 5 15.20 11.99 -5.99
N ASN A 6 14.44 12.44 -6.98
CA ASN A 6 14.90 12.80 -8.33
C ASN A 6 15.60 11.66 -9.08
N SER A 7 15.31 10.39 -8.74
CA SER A 7 15.80 9.25 -9.51
C SER A 7 14.91 9.04 -10.74
N ASP A 8 15.50 9.01 -11.91
CA ASP A 8 14.81 8.63 -13.13
C ASP A 8 15.22 7.21 -13.53
N TRP A 9 14.23 6.31 -13.61
CA TRP A 9 14.44 4.93 -14.05
C TRP A 9 14.91 4.83 -15.50
N LYS A 10 14.62 5.85 -16.33
CA LYS A 10 15.07 5.94 -17.71
C LYS A 10 16.59 5.96 -17.84
N LEU A 11 17.30 6.44 -16.81
CA LEU A 11 18.76 6.38 -16.77
C LEU A 11 19.27 4.93 -16.92
N LEU A 12 18.55 3.98 -16.32
CA LEU A 12 18.88 2.55 -16.38
C LEU A 12 18.22 1.84 -17.58
N ASP A 13 17.22 2.46 -18.21
CA ASP A 13 16.45 1.93 -19.35
C ASP A 13 16.96 2.51 -20.68
N GLY A 14 18.28 2.45 -20.87
CA GLY A 14 18.91 2.79 -22.15
C GLY A 14 19.37 4.25 -22.32
N GLN A 15 19.05 5.18 -21.41
CA GLN A 15 19.51 6.57 -21.55
C GLN A 15 21.03 6.69 -21.43
N VAL A 16 21.64 5.93 -20.53
CA VAL A 16 23.12 5.89 -20.40
C VAL A 16 23.77 5.40 -21.69
N GLN A 17 23.20 4.36 -22.32
CA GLN A 17 23.71 3.84 -23.60
C GLN A 17 23.48 4.82 -24.77
N ALA A 18 22.46 5.70 -24.65
CA ALA A 18 22.20 6.73 -25.66
C ALA A 18 23.10 7.96 -25.49
N ASP A 19 23.44 8.31 -24.26
CA ASP A 19 24.21 9.53 -23.93
C ASP A 19 25.72 9.31 -24.04
N PHE A 20 26.20 8.06 -23.92
CA PHE A 20 27.62 7.70 -23.95
C PHE A 20 27.94 6.74 -25.08
N SER A 21 29.14 6.82 -25.66
CA SER A 21 29.55 5.86 -26.67
C SER A 21 29.71 4.45 -26.08
N PRO A 22 29.39 3.39 -26.86
CA PRO A 22 29.49 2.00 -26.41
C PRO A 22 30.89 1.61 -25.88
N GLU A 23 31.94 2.33 -26.32
CA GLU A 23 33.32 2.05 -25.91
C GLU A 23 33.61 2.45 -24.44
N VAL A 24 32.82 3.35 -23.87
CA VAL A 24 32.99 3.84 -22.49
C VAL A 24 31.93 3.31 -21.53
N VAL A 25 30.93 2.59 -22.04
CA VAL A 25 29.88 2.00 -21.21
C VAL A 25 30.12 0.51 -21.04
N HIS A 26 30.31 0.08 -19.82
CA HIS A 26 30.33 -1.33 -19.46
C HIS A 26 29.08 -1.67 -18.63
N GLU A 27 28.26 -2.56 -19.15
CA GLU A 27 27.04 -3.02 -18.47
C GLU A 27 27.32 -4.36 -17.80
N GLU A 28 27.12 -4.41 -16.48
CA GLU A 28 27.24 -5.63 -15.69
C GLU A 28 25.96 -5.89 -14.91
N THR A 29 25.46 -7.12 -14.97
CA THR A 29 24.27 -7.55 -14.23
C THR A 29 24.68 -8.32 -12.99
N LEU A 30 24.34 -7.79 -11.80
CA LEU A 30 24.53 -8.48 -10.52
C LEU A 30 23.48 -9.58 -10.40
N LYS A 31 23.90 -10.84 -10.48
CA LYS A 31 23.00 -11.99 -10.50
C LYS A 31 22.69 -12.53 -9.10
N ASP A 32 23.61 -12.39 -8.15
CA ASP A 32 23.52 -13.02 -6.84
C ASP A 32 22.63 -12.22 -5.87
N ASN A 33 21.67 -12.89 -5.28
CA ASN A 33 20.84 -12.31 -4.21
C ASN A 33 21.39 -12.65 -2.83
N TRP A 34 22.17 -11.76 -2.24
CA TRP A 34 22.74 -11.88 -0.91
C TRP A 34 21.79 -11.49 0.22
N ARG A 35 20.53 -11.26 -0.04
CA ARG A 35 19.54 -10.79 0.95
C ARG A 35 18.54 -11.88 1.34
N SER A 36 17.99 -12.57 0.34
CA SER A 36 16.83 -13.43 0.53
C SER A 36 17.21 -14.91 0.66
N CYS A 37 16.40 -15.66 1.40
CA CYS A 37 16.51 -17.10 1.45
C CYS A 37 16.14 -17.76 0.11
N ARG A 38 16.60 -18.98 -0.09
CA ARG A 38 16.45 -19.74 -1.35
C ARG A 38 15.01 -19.74 -1.87
N ASN A 39 14.07 -20.20 -1.07
CA ASN A 39 12.66 -20.36 -1.51
C ASN A 39 12.04 -19.05 -1.95
N ILE A 40 12.48 -17.91 -1.38
CA ILE A 40 11.99 -16.57 -1.78
C ILE A 40 12.57 -16.17 -3.13
N VAL A 41 13.86 -16.44 -3.37
CA VAL A 41 14.50 -16.17 -4.67
C VAL A 41 13.88 -17.04 -5.77
N GLU A 42 13.72 -18.33 -5.51
CA GLU A 42 13.10 -19.29 -6.45
C GLU A 42 11.65 -18.90 -6.78
N PHE A 43 10.87 -18.53 -5.77
CA PHE A 43 9.51 -18.00 -5.96
C PHE A 43 9.50 -16.74 -6.82
N ASN A 44 10.35 -15.77 -6.51
CA ASN A 44 10.44 -14.53 -7.27
C ASN A 44 10.86 -14.80 -8.72
N ASN A 45 11.84 -15.68 -8.94
CA ASN A 45 12.25 -16.06 -10.28
C ASN A 45 11.09 -16.69 -11.06
N ALA A 46 10.35 -17.63 -10.47
CA ALA A 46 9.18 -18.24 -11.11
C ALA A 46 8.11 -17.19 -11.45
N LEU A 47 7.82 -16.27 -10.50
CA LEU A 47 6.84 -15.22 -10.67
C LEU A 47 7.22 -14.26 -11.81
N PHE A 48 8.44 -13.71 -11.77
CA PHE A 48 8.92 -12.71 -12.73
C PHE A 48 9.34 -13.31 -14.08
N THR A 49 9.45 -14.62 -14.20
CA THR A 49 9.58 -15.28 -15.48
C THR A 49 8.21 -15.51 -16.15
N THR A 50 7.18 -15.77 -15.37
CA THR A 50 5.85 -16.14 -15.89
C THR A 50 4.94 -14.94 -16.10
N LEU A 51 4.79 -14.07 -15.07
CA LEU A 51 3.83 -12.96 -15.10
C LEU A 51 4.06 -11.94 -16.21
N PRO A 52 5.31 -11.56 -16.56
CA PRO A 52 5.52 -10.60 -17.64
C PRO A 52 4.91 -11.03 -18.97
N GLY A 53 4.96 -12.34 -19.28
CA GLY A 53 4.32 -12.88 -20.48
C GLY A 53 2.80 -12.74 -20.46
N VAL A 54 2.16 -13.03 -19.34
CA VAL A 54 0.71 -12.87 -19.16
C VAL A 54 0.31 -11.39 -19.25
N LEU A 55 1.03 -10.52 -18.56
CA LEU A 55 0.77 -9.07 -18.58
C LEU A 55 1.00 -8.48 -19.98
N GLN A 56 2.03 -8.93 -20.69
CA GLN A 56 2.30 -8.50 -22.06
C GLN A 56 1.16 -8.93 -23.00
N ALA A 57 0.62 -10.14 -22.85
CA ALA A 57 -0.50 -10.60 -23.67
C ALA A 57 -1.74 -9.71 -23.47
N VAL A 58 -2.12 -9.44 -22.20
CA VAL A 58 -3.24 -8.54 -21.88
C VAL A 58 -2.98 -7.12 -22.40
N TYR A 59 -1.76 -6.63 -22.25
CA TYR A 59 -1.37 -5.31 -22.76
C TYR A 59 -1.45 -5.23 -24.29
N ASN A 60 -1.00 -6.26 -25.00
CA ASN A 60 -1.07 -6.32 -26.45
C ASN A 60 -2.51 -6.38 -26.97
N GLU A 61 -3.41 -7.06 -26.25
CA GLU A 61 -4.84 -7.04 -26.56
C GLU A 61 -5.41 -5.62 -26.46
N ALA A 62 -5.11 -4.90 -25.38
CA ALA A 62 -5.50 -3.50 -25.23
C ALA A 62 -4.87 -2.59 -26.28
N LEU A 63 -3.61 -2.84 -26.70
CA LEU A 63 -2.95 -2.08 -27.75
C LEU A 63 -3.62 -2.30 -29.12
N SER A 64 -4.15 -3.50 -29.40
CA SER A 64 -4.77 -3.85 -30.69
C SER A 64 -6.00 -2.98 -31.01
N VAL A 65 -6.73 -2.54 -29.97
CA VAL A 65 -7.93 -1.68 -30.09
C VAL A 65 -7.62 -0.19 -29.88
N SER A 66 -6.36 0.16 -29.67
CA SER A 66 -5.93 1.55 -29.46
C SER A 66 -5.83 2.32 -30.78
N SER A 67 -5.89 3.66 -30.70
CA SER A 67 -5.72 4.58 -31.85
C SER A 67 -4.25 4.78 -32.27
N LEU A 68 -3.30 4.03 -31.72
CA LEU A 68 -1.87 4.14 -32.04
C LEU A 68 -1.57 3.59 -33.43
N SER A 69 -0.54 4.15 -34.11
CA SER A 69 -0.01 3.60 -35.36
C SER A 69 0.62 2.22 -35.14
N GLU A 70 0.79 1.44 -36.23
CA GLU A 70 1.46 0.13 -36.15
C GLU A 70 2.90 0.24 -35.62
N GLU A 71 3.64 1.27 -36.02
CA GLU A 71 5.00 1.51 -35.53
C GLU A 71 5.02 1.80 -34.03
N GLN A 72 4.07 2.63 -33.56
CA GLN A 72 3.94 2.91 -32.13
C GLN A 72 3.55 1.66 -31.34
N ARG A 73 2.63 0.84 -31.86
CA ARG A 73 2.25 -0.42 -31.22
C ARG A 73 3.43 -1.41 -31.16
N ALA A 74 4.18 -1.53 -32.23
CA ALA A 74 5.36 -2.41 -32.29
C ALA A 74 6.40 -2.09 -31.21
N ALA A 75 6.61 -0.80 -30.91
CA ALA A 75 7.53 -0.36 -29.86
C ALA A 75 7.12 -0.81 -28.43
N PHE A 76 5.83 -1.14 -28.23
CA PHE A 76 5.30 -1.57 -26.94
C PHE A 76 5.06 -3.09 -26.84
N PHE A 77 5.15 -3.81 -27.96
CA PHE A 77 4.71 -5.20 -28.09
C PHE A 77 5.48 -6.19 -27.19
N THR A 78 6.69 -5.85 -26.78
CA THR A 78 7.55 -6.67 -25.92
C THR A 78 8.03 -5.92 -24.68
N LYS A 79 7.55 -4.69 -24.46
CA LYS A 79 8.13 -3.77 -23.47
C LYS A 79 8.08 -4.30 -22.05
N ILE A 80 6.99 -4.98 -21.67
CA ILE A 80 6.86 -5.55 -20.33
C ILE A 80 7.82 -6.72 -20.18
N MET A 81 7.90 -7.62 -21.16
CA MET A 81 8.83 -8.76 -21.13
C MET A 81 10.28 -8.28 -21.06
N SER A 82 10.65 -7.30 -21.89
CA SER A 82 12.01 -6.74 -21.90
C SER A 82 12.42 -6.11 -20.57
N ALA A 83 11.47 -5.47 -19.84
CA ALA A 83 11.74 -4.88 -18.55
C ALA A 83 12.12 -5.91 -17.47
N TYR A 84 11.72 -7.17 -17.64
CA TYR A 84 11.99 -8.26 -16.71
C TYR A 84 13.02 -9.29 -17.22
N ASP A 85 13.56 -9.10 -18.41
CA ASP A 85 14.48 -10.03 -19.06
C ASP A 85 15.71 -10.36 -18.21
N LYS A 86 16.26 -9.36 -17.49
CA LYS A 86 17.43 -9.51 -16.62
C LYS A 86 17.07 -9.64 -15.12
N SER A 87 15.82 -9.98 -14.79
CA SER A 87 15.35 -10.03 -13.39
C SER A 87 15.71 -11.31 -12.65
N PHE A 88 16.14 -12.36 -13.37
CA PHE A 88 16.50 -13.65 -12.77
C PHE A 88 17.69 -13.52 -11.82
N GLN A 89 17.55 -14.07 -10.61
CA GLN A 89 18.54 -14.01 -9.56
C GLN A 89 19.04 -15.40 -9.17
N GLN A 90 20.31 -15.48 -8.79
CA GLN A 90 20.96 -16.70 -8.29
C GLN A 90 20.98 -16.69 -6.77
N VAL A 91 20.93 -17.88 -6.18
CA VAL A 91 21.10 -18.07 -4.74
C VAL A 91 22.57 -18.35 -4.46
N PRO A 92 23.29 -17.47 -3.74
CA PRO A 92 24.68 -17.73 -3.42
C PRO A 92 24.83 -18.92 -2.47
N PRO A 93 25.97 -19.66 -2.50
CA PRO A 93 26.17 -20.88 -1.72
C PRO A 93 25.83 -20.78 -0.22
N PRO A 94 26.14 -19.68 0.49
CA PRO A 94 25.82 -19.55 1.92
C PRO A 94 24.30 -19.49 2.21
N PHE A 95 23.48 -19.20 1.20
CA PHE A 95 22.01 -19.06 1.32
C PHE A 95 21.26 -20.30 0.81
N MET A 96 21.94 -21.25 0.17
CA MET A 96 21.33 -22.48 -0.37
C MET A 96 20.64 -23.33 0.69
N GLN A 97 21.13 -23.30 1.92
CA GLN A 97 20.58 -24.05 3.07
C GLN A 97 19.60 -23.23 3.92
N LYS A 98 19.39 -21.95 3.58
CA LYS A 98 18.44 -21.07 4.27
C LYS A 98 17.10 -21.14 3.58
N ASP A 99 16.18 -21.87 4.18
CA ASP A 99 14.80 -21.94 3.69
C ASP A 99 14.02 -20.72 4.15
N GLY A 100 13.36 -20.09 3.19
CA GLY A 100 12.36 -19.05 3.42
C GLY A 100 10.95 -19.66 3.29
N HIS A 101 9.94 -18.89 3.63
CA HIS A 101 8.54 -19.26 3.45
C HIS A 101 7.81 -18.23 2.61
N VAL A 102 7.07 -18.67 1.61
CA VAL A 102 6.14 -17.84 0.83
C VAL A 102 4.74 -18.42 1.00
N ARG A 103 3.79 -17.58 1.36
CA ARG A 103 2.38 -17.94 1.46
C ARG A 103 1.55 -16.97 0.62
N ILE A 104 0.71 -17.51 -0.24
CA ILE A 104 -0.24 -16.76 -1.03
C ILE A 104 -1.64 -17.18 -0.62
N GLU A 105 -2.49 -16.23 -0.34
CA GLU A 105 -3.90 -16.47 -0.06
C GLU A 105 -4.75 -15.71 -1.08
N PHE A 106 -5.66 -16.43 -1.72
CA PHE A 106 -6.66 -15.84 -2.59
C PHE A 106 -7.93 -15.63 -1.76
N LEU A 107 -8.36 -14.39 -1.69
CA LEU A 107 -9.58 -14.01 -1.01
C LEU A 107 -10.70 -13.87 -2.04
N SER A 108 -11.87 -14.38 -1.73
CA SER A 108 -13.07 -14.27 -2.56
C SER A 108 -14.01 -13.24 -1.94
N GLY A 109 -14.52 -12.33 -2.76
CA GLY A 109 -15.50 -11.34 -2.34
C GLY A 109 -16.27 -10.88 -3.58
N ASP A 110 -17.55 -10.59 -3.42
CA ASP A 110 -18.40 -10.13 -4.52
C ASP A 110 -18.04 -8.70 -4.97
N ASN A 111 -17.33 -7.97 -4.10
CA ASN A 111 -16.86 -6.61 -4.36
C ASN A 111 -15.53 -6.33 -3.65
N GLU A 112 -14.92 -5.18 -3.99
CA GLU A 112 -13.61 -4.77 -3.46
C GLU A 112 -13.63 -4.58 -1.92
N LYS A 113 -14.74 -4.18 -1.36
CA LYS A 113 -14.87 -3.95 0.07
C LYS A 113 -14.78 -5.27 0.85
N ASP A 114 -15.45 -6.31 0.38
CA ASP A 114 -15.54 -7.58 1.11
C ASP A 114 -14.18 -8.25 1.27
N TRP A 115 -13.40 -8.37 0.19
CA TRP A 115 -12.07 -8.99 0.30
C TRP A 115 -11.08 -8.13 1.07
N LYS A 116 -11.21 -6.79 1.05
CA LYS A 116 -10.37 -5.90 1.86
C LYS A 116 -10.66 -6.04 3.36
N GLU A 117 -11.92 -6.10 3.73
CA GLU A 117 -12.33 -6.33 5.12
C GLU A 117 -11.84 -7.70 5.60
N GLU A 118 -11.97 -8.74 4.77
CA GLU A 118 -11.46 -10.07 5.09
C GLU A 118 -9.92 -10.07 5.24
N ALA A 119 -9.20 -9.40 4.34
CA ALA A 119 -7.75 -9.28 4.41
C ALA A 119 -7.29 -8.58 5.69
N LEU A 120 -7.94 -7.47 6.04
CA LEU A 120 -7.65 -6.73 7.27
C LEU A 120 -7.94 -7.58 8.53
N GLY A 121 -9.06 -8.29 8.54
CA GLY A 121 -9.44 -9.17 9.65
C GLY A 121 -8.47 -10.34 9.89
N ARG A 122 -7.70 -10.74 8.88
CA ARG A 122 -6.69 -11.80 9.01
C ARG A 122 -5.34 -11.31 9.55
N LEU A 123 -5.05 -10.00 9.49
CA LEU A 123 -3.75 -9.45 9.88
C LEU A 123 -3.35 -9.74 11.33
N PRO A 124 -4.23 -9.58 12.34
CA PRO A 124 -3.86 -9.90 13.72
C PRO A 124 -3.36 -11.33 13.86
N GLY A 125 -4.09 -12.30 13.31
CA GLY A 125 -3.68 -13.70 13.37
C GLY A 125 -2.40 -14.03 12.61
N VAL A 126 -2.05 -13.27 11.56
CA VAL A 126 -0.75 -13.39 10.87
C VAL A 126 0.37 -12.87 11.77
N LEU A 127 0.17 -11.72 12.42
CA LEU A 127 1.15 -11.14 13.34
C LEU A 127 1.39 -12.03 14.57
N GLU A 128 0.34 -12.62 15.11
CA GLU A 128 0.42 -13.59 16.22
C GLU A 128 1.30 -14.79 15.84
N LYS A 129 1.05 -15.39 14.69
CA LYS A 129 1.85 -16.52 14.19
C LYS A 129 3.32 -16.15 13.96
N LEU A 130 3.59 -14.96 13.46
CA LEU A 130 4.96 -14.48 13.29
C LEU A 130 5.67 -14.30 14.64
N GLN A 131 4.99 -13.71 15.62
CA GLN A 131 5.52 -13.56 16.98
C GLN A 131 5.73 -14.92 17.67
N ASP A 132 4.82 -15.88 17.49
CA ASP A 132 4.99 -17.26 17.99
C ASP A 132 6.22 -17.96 17.37
N ASN A 133 6.57 -17.62 16.14
CA ASN A 133 7.78 -18.09 15.47
C ASN A 133 9.04 -17.28 15.83
N GLY A 134 8.94 -16.36 16.79
CA GLY A 134 10.08 -15.61 17.32
C GLY A 134 10.46 -14.35 16.53
N TYR A 135 9.65 -13.90 15.55
CA TYR A 135 9.89 -12.64 14.85
C TYR A 135 9.53 -11.46 15.74
N ALA A 136 10.45 -10.50 15.88
CA ALA A 136 10.16 -9.24 16.56
C ALA A 136 9.41 -8.28 15.60
N LEU A 137 8.60 -7.36 16.13
CA LEU A 137 7.84 -6.42 15.30
C LEU A 137 8.71 -5.61 14.34
N LYS A 138 9.93 -5.24 14.75
CA LYS A 138 10.90 -4.54 13.90
C LYS A 138 11.34 -5.32 12.66
N ASP A 139 11.13 -6.63 12.66
CA ASP A 139 11.49 -7.54 11.56
C ASP A 139 10.29 -7.82 10.63
N ILE A 140 9.12 -7.24 10.94
CA ILE A 140 7.87 -7.42 10.21
C ILE A 140 7.55 -6.12 9.46
N ALA A 141 7.31 -6.22 8.17
CA ALA A 141 6.84 -5.10 7.35
C ALA A 141 5.54 -5.47 6.64
N ILE A 142 4.56 -4.57 6.70
CA ILE A 142 3.30 -4.67 5.95
C ILE A 142 3.38 -3.70 4.79
N LEU A 143 3.37 -4.22 3.57
CA LEU A 143 3.41 -3.42 2.35
C LEU A 143 1.99 -3.21 1.82
N VAL A 144 1.66 -1.96 1.55
CA VAL A 144 0.37 -1.53 1.01
C VAL A 144 0.58 -0.71 -0.24
N ARG A 145 -0.45 -0.57 -1.04
CA ARG A 145 -0.37 0.17 -2.30
C ARG A 145 -0.58 1.67 -2.12
N THR A 146 -1.37 2.07 -1.14
CA THR A 146 -1.73 3.47 -0.88
C THR A 146 -1.62 3.80 0.60
N ASN A 147 -1.43 5.09 0.91
CA ASN A 147 -1.39 5.58 2.29
C ASN A 147 -2.71 5.34 3.03
N GLN A 148 -3.83 5.36 2.29
CA GLN A 148 -5.14 5.07 2.86
C GLN A 148 -5.24 3.60 3.34
N GLU A 149 -4.70 2.66 2.58
CA GLU A 149 -4.62 1.26 3.02
C GLU A 149 -3.71 1.11 4.24
N GLY A 150 -2.59 1.86 4.29
CA GLY A 150 -1.73 1.91 5.47
C GLY A 150 -2.46 2.41 6.73
N ALA A 151 -3.29 3.44 6.59
CA ALA A 151 -4.13 3.94 7.67
C ALA A 151 -5.17 2.89 8.11
N GLN A 152 -5.80 2.18 7.17
CA GLN A 152 -6.76 1.12 7.48
C GLN A 152 -6.10 -0.05 8.24
N VAL A 153 -4.88 -0.44 7.85
CA VAL A 153 -4.10 -1.45 8.59
C VAL A 153 -3.83 -0.98 10.01
N ALA A 154 -3.38 0.27 10.19
CA ALA A 154 -3.11 0.84 11.51
C ALA A 154 -4.37 0.88 12.38
N ASP A 155 -5.47 1.40 11.85
CA ASP A 155 -6.76 1.47 12.53
C ASP A 155 -7.24 0.07 12.97
N THR A 156 -7.11 -0.93 12.09
CA THR A 156 -7.53 -2.31 12.37
C THR A 156 -6.70 -2.93 13.50
N LEU A 157 -5.37 -2.77 13.47
CA LEU A 157 -4.50 -3.34 14.50
C LEU A 157 -4.67 -2.65 15.84
N LEU A 158 -4.86 -1.33 15.86
CA LEU A 158 -5.13 -0.58 17.09
C LEU A 158 -6.50 -0.96 17.70
N ALA A 159 -7.55 -1.05 16.89
CA ALA A 159 -8.86 -1.49 17.34
C ALA A 159 -8.81 -2.91 17.92
N TYR A 160 -8.13 -3.83 17.22
CA TYR A 160 -7.96 -5.22 17.70
C TYR A 160 -7.21 -5.27 19.04
N LYS A 161 -6.18 -4.44 19.22
CA LYS A 161 -5.44 -4.32 20.48
C LYS A 161 -6.34 -3.83 21.63
N GLU A 162 -7.20 -2.84 21.36
CA GLU A 162 -8.14 -2.30 22.34
C GLU A 162 -9.21 -3.32 22.75
N GLU A 163 -9.70 -4.11 21.81
CA GLU A 163 -10.68 -5.17 22.06
C GLU A 163 -10.08 -6.37 22.80
N HIS A 164 -8.75 -6.56 22.72
CA HIS A 164 -8.05 -7.70 23.31
C HIS A 164 -6.92 -7.27 24.27
N PRO A 165 -7.21 -6.49 25.33
CA PRO A 165 -6.18 -5.89 26.18
C PRO A 165 -5.34 -6.91 26.97
N SER A 166 -5.85 -8.11 27.16
CA SER A 166 -5.15 -9.21 27.86
C SER A 166 -4.34 -10.10 26.93
N ASN A 167 -4.27 -9.78 25.63
CA ASN A 167 -3.52 -10.57 24.67
C ASN A 167 -2.01 -10.38 24.91
N ARG A 168 -1.26 -11.50 24.82
CA ARG A 168 0.21 -11.52 25.01
C ARG A 168 0.98 -10.90 23.83
N TYR A 169 0.29 -10.75 22.70
CA TYR A 169 0.92 -10.27 21.46
C TYR A 169 0.94 -8.74 21.38
N ASN A 170 1.91 -8.24 20.66
CA ASN A 170 2.02 -6.81 20.40
C ASN A 170 1.57 -6.48 18.97
N TYR A 171 0.74 -5.44 18.83
CA TYR A 171 0.21 -4.96 17.55
C TYR A 171 0.64 -3.53 17.26
N ASP A 172 1.67 -3.01 17.94
CA ASP A 172 2.18 -1.67 17.70
C ASP A 172 2.69 -1.53 16.27
N ILE A 173 2.34 -0.44 15.64
CA ILE A 173 2.70 -0.15 14.26
C ILE A 173 3.48 1.17 14.19
N ILE A 174 4.47 1.22 13.33
CA ILE A 174 5.21 2.44 12.98
C ILE A 174 4.98 2.73 11.51
N SER A 175 4.43 3.90 11.21
CA SER A 175 4.24 4.38 9.86
C SER A 175 4.43 5.89 9.83
N ASP A 176 5.24 6.38 8.90
CA ASP A 176 5.51 7.82 8.78
C ASP A 176 4.25 8.61 8.38
N GLU A 177 3.30 7.99 7.70
CA GLU A 177 2.13 8.68 7.13
C GLU A 177 0.78 8.23 7.73
N ALA A 178 0.66 6.96 8.15
CA ALA A 178 -0.60 6.43 8.69
C ALA A 178 -0.94 6.98 10.09
N LEU A 179 0.05 7.52 10.81
CA LEU A 179 -0.09 8.06 12.15
C LEU A 179 -0.19 9.59 12.20
N PHE A 180 -0.38 10.26 11.06
CA PHE A 180 -0.67 11.68 11.10
C PHE A 180 -1.97 11.95 11.81
N VAL A 181 -1.90 12.74 12.89
CA VAL A 181 -3.06 13.19 13.67
C VAL A 181 -4.10 13.86 12.77
N SER A 182 -3.68 14.54 11.69
CA SER A 182 -4.55 15.13 10.68
C SER A 182 -5.37 14.11 9.88
N GLY A 183 -4.95 12.84 9.80
CA GLY A 183 -5.68 11.74 9.17
C GLY A 183 -6.84 11.23 10.03
N SER A 184 -6.81 11.45 11.33
CA SER A 184 -7.86 11.01 12.24
C SER A 184 -9.18 11.75 11.97
N THR A 185 -10.27 10.99 11.78
CA THR A 185 -11.61 11.55 11.57
C THR A 185 -12.06 12.37 12.79
N ALA A 186 -11.69 11.94 14.01
CA ALA A 186 -11.99 12.68 15.24
C ALA A 186 -11.27 14.04 15.29
N VAL A 187 -9.99 14.06 14.94
CA VAL A 187 -9.22 15.31 14.87
C VAL A 187 -9.75 16.22 13.77
N ARG A 188 -10.08 15.68 12.60
CA ARG A 188 -10.70 16.44 11.50
C ARG A 188 -12.04 17.04 11.92
N PHE A 189 -12.87 16.28 12.62
CA PHE A 189 -14.11 16.79 13.20
C PHE A 189 -13.85 17.97 14.14
N MET A 190 -12.97 17.79 15.14
CA MET A 190 -12.64 18.81 16.11
C MET A 190 -12.10 20.09 15.48
N VAL A 191 -11.14 19.96 14.57
CA VAL A 191 -10.53 21.11 13.88
C VAL A 191 -11.55 21.83 13.01
N SER A 192 -12.39 21.10 12.26
CA SER A 192 -13.42 21.72 11.41
C SER A 192 -14.50 22.39 12.22
N LEU A 193 -14.90 21.79 13.35
CA LEU A 193 -15.84 22.38 14.29
C LEU A 193 -15.30 23.69 14.88
N LEU A 194 -14.06 23.71 15.37
CA LEU A 194 -13.42 24.91 15.90
C LEU A 194 -13.29 26.02 14.85
N ARG A 195 -12.97 25.68 13.60
CA ARG A 195 -12.92 26.63 12.50
C ARG A 195 -14.29 27.20 12.16
N TYR A 196 -15.31 26.37 12.14
CA TYR A 196 -16.70 26.79 11.93
C TYR A 196 -17.18 27.71 13.07
N LEU A 197 -16.91 27.36 14.33
CA LEU A 197 -17.23 28.21 15.47
C LEU A 197 -16.54 29.59 15.41
N LYS A 198 -15.31 29.64 14.89
CA LYS A 198 -14.59 30.91 14.68
C LYS A 198 -15.16 31.73 13.54
N ASN A 199 -15.65 31.10 12.48
CA ASN A 199 -16.26 31.73 11.31
C ASN A 199 -17.48 30.93 10.83
N PRO A 200 -18.70 31.27 11.34
CA PRO A 200 -19.93 30.53 10.99
C PRO A 200 -20.34 30.65 9.52
N GLU A 201 -19.78 31.60 8.77
CA GLU A 201 -20.00 31.74 7.32
C GLU A 201 -19.21 30.70 6.52
N ASP A 202 -18.28 29.97 7.14
CA ASP A 202 -17.46 28.96 6.47
C ASP A 202 -18.23 27.65 6.31
N ARG A 203 -19.02 27.60 5.24
CA ARG A 203 -19.84 26.42 4.87
C ARG A 203 -18.99 25.19 4.60
N THR A 204 -17.73 25.34 4.20
CA THR A 204 -16.83 24.21 3.95
C THR A 204 -16.50 23.50 5.25
N ASN A 205 -16.09 24.22 6.28
CA ASN A 205 -15.80 23.60 7.58
C ASN A 205 -17.05 23.06 8.27
N GLU A 206 -18.21 23.67 8.07
CA GLU A 206 -19.52 23.11 8.51
C GLU A 206 -19.74 21.71 7.90
N GLN A 207 -19.63 21.58 6.58
CA GLN A 207 -19.86 20.33 5.89
C GLN A 207 -18.83 19.24 6.28
N ILE A 208 -17.56 19.61 6.42
CA ILE A 208 -16.51 18.70 6.87
C ILE A 208 -16.78 18.20 8.29
N ALA A 209 -17.22 19.09 9.19
CA ALA A 209 -17.56 18.72 10.56
C ALA A 209 -18.76 17.77 10.59
N LEU A 210 -19.83 18.08 9.86
CA LEU A 210 -21.02 17.22 9.73
C LEU A 210 -20.66 15.82 9.18
N TYR A 211 -19.94 15.77 8.08
CA TYR A 211 -19.51 14.52 7.49
C TYR A 211 -18.64 13.69 8.44
N SER A 212 -17.64 14.33 9.07
CA SER A 212 -16.75 13.64 10.01
C SER A 212 -17.50 13.12 11.23
N TYR A 213 -18.49 13.87 11.72
CA TYR A 213 -19.37 13.44 12.80
C TYR A 213 -20.21 12.22 12.41
N GLN A 214 -20.80 12.21 11.21
CA GLN A 214 -21.56 11.06 10.71
C GLN A 214 -20.69 9.80 10.60
N VAL A 215 -19.46 9.93 10.09
CA VAL A 215 -18.50 8.82 10.00
C VAL A 215 -18.16 8.28 11.40
N LEU A 216 -17.91 9.16 12.36
CA LEU A 216 -17.62 8.75 13.76
C LEU A 216 -18.82 8.03 14.38
N LYS A 217 -20.03 8.54 14.19
CA LYS A 217 -21.24 7.87 14.67
C LYS A 217 -21.47 6.51 14.03
N GLY A 218 -21.28 6.38 12.74
CA GLY A 218 -21.41 5.10 12.02
C GLY A 218 -20.43 4.04 12.55
N ARG A 219 -19.20 4.43 12.92
CA ARG A 219 -18.22 3.53 13.54
C ARG A 219 -18.64 3.05 14.94
N PHE A 220 -19.41 3.84 15.68
CA PHE A 220 -19.84 3.52 17.05
C PHE A 220 -21.27 2.98 17.13
N GLY A 221 -21.90 2.62 16.00
CA GLY A 221 -23.21 1.94 15.98
C GLY A 221 -24.41 2.77 16.47
N VAL A 222 -24.31 4.10 16.47
CA VAL A 222 -25.39 5.00 16.91
C VAL A 222 -26.16 5.52 15.70
N GLU A 223 -27.44 5.17 15.59
CA GLU A 223 -28.35 5.72 14.58
C GLU A 223 -28.44 7.25 14.67
N THR A 224 -28.46 7.89 13.52
CA THR A 224 -28.33 9.34 13.38
C THR A 224 -29.61 10.11 13.64
N PRO A 225 -29.57 11.18 14.39
CA PRO A 225 -30.18 12.45 14.02
C PRO A 225 -29.12 13.53 13.73
N ALA A 226 -29.57 14.66 13.17
CA ALA A 226 -28.82 15.91 13.09
C ALA A 226 -27.99 16.20 14.36
N PHE A 227 -27.04 17.15 14.32
CA PHE A 227 -26.29 17.55 15.51
C PHE A 227 -27.15 17.51 16.76
N PRO A 228 -26.62 16.98 17.91
CA PRO A 228 -27.34 17.04 19.16
C PRO A 228 -27.85 18.46 19.42
N PRO A 229 -29.07 18.62 19.93
CA PRO A 229 -29.66 19.96 20.19
C PRO A 229 -28.71 20.86 20.98
N GLU A 230 -27.90 20.26 21.86
CA GLU A 230 -26.93 20.98 22.69
C GLU A 230 -25.80 21.60 21.81
N VAL A 231 -25.38 20.93 20.77
CA VAL A 231 -24.37 21.45 19.84
C VAL A 231 -24.98 22.55 18.94
N VAL A 232 -26.21 22.34 18.49
CA VAL A 232 -26.96 23.37 17.74
C VAL A 232 -27.22 24.59 18.59
N SER A 233 -27.59 24.41 19.87
CA SER A 233 -27.80 25.54 20.80
C SER A 233 -26.52 26.31 21.10
N VAL A 234 -25.39 25.63 21.25
CA VAL A 234 -24.09 26.30 21.42
C VAL A 234 -23.69 27.08 20.15
N LEU A 235 -23.97 26.52 18.97
CA LEU A 235 -23.71 27.19 17.69
C LEU A 235 -24.61 28.42 17.51
N GLN A 236 -25.86 28.38 18.01
CA GLN A 236 -26.78 29.53 17.95
C GLN A 236 -26.48 30.62 19.00
N ILE A 237 -25.82 30.27 20.11
CA ILE A 237 -25.41 31.25 21.13
C ILE A 237 -24.17 32.01 20.74
N LEU A 238 -23.32 31.42 19.86
CA LEU A 238 -22.05 31.99 19.39
C LEU A 238 -22.16 32.71 18.02
N SER A 239 -23.33 32.69 17.40
CA SER A 239 -23.65 33.41 16.15
C SER A 239 -24.35 34.76 16.50
#